data_d38e0a0268e872a29f62592415b3f016
#
_entry.id   d38e0a0268e872a29f62592415b3f016
#
_cell.length_a   1.000
_cell.length_b   1.000
_cell.length_c   1.000
_cell.angle_alpha   90.00
_cell.angle_beta   90.00
_cell.angle_gamma   90.00
#
_symmetry.space_group_name_H-M   'P 1'
#
loop_
_entity.id
_entity.type
_entity.pdbx_description
1 polymer ?
#
loop_
_entity_poly.entity_id
_entity_poly.type
_entity_poly.pdbx_seq_one_letter_code
_entity_poly.pdbx_strand_id
1 'polypeptide(L)'
;IVQGAPFALLEKTSDVRAVISADDYFGGSSKLAMLAELLSVELKNRRLRTFAEKEEMADTLRFLGKKAKTAEEESGANVLFLAFGFLKWYEQDSAEAKYAPLVLVPVKISAGKGGKGFSLTVSEEETQFNSTLLEFLLREFKIDIRGLENVSTGIKISEILTMVRMEILNMERWDVLEEVYLANFSFARFAMWNDIRKNIDKFRRNGLVKSLLNNRLEIANNVFEDKAEDDYAPEDILMPLMADSSQFSAIAEAAEGKSFVLHGPPGTGKSQTITNIIANCLNKGKRVLFVAEKQAALSVVKKRLDS
;
A
#
# COMPACT_ATOMS: atom_id res chain seq x y z
N ILE A 1 -21.14 6.54 -0.83
CA ILE A 1 -20.47 5.97 -2.03
C ILE A 1 -21.14 4.64 -2.30
N VAL A 2 -21.75 4.48 -3.48
CA VAL A 2 -22.39 3.22 -3.89
C VAL A 2 -21.28 2.32 -4.47
N GLN A 3 -21.03 1.16 -3.85
CA GLN A 3 -20.07 0.18 -4.36
C GLN A 3 -20.39 -0.22 -5.81
N GLY A 4 -19.36 -0.30 -6.64
CA GLY A 4 -19.44 -0.86 -7.99
C GLY A 4 -19.87 0.08 -9.12
N ALA A 5 -20.22 1.33 -8.86
CA ALA A 5 -20.58 2.27 -9.93
C ALA A 5 -19.54 3.38 -10.09
N PRO A 6 -19.07 3.66 -11.32
CA PRO A 6 -18.11 4.73 -11.55
C PRO A 6 -18.74 6.10 -11.32
N PHE A 7 -17.96 7.01 -10.74
CA PHE A 7 -18.30 8.44 -10.63
C PHE A 7 -17.59 9.22 -11.74
N ALA A 8 -18.34 10.07 -12.44
CA ALA A 8 -17.75 11.02 -13.36
C ALA A 8 -17.16 12.20 -12.56
N LEU A 9 -15.91 12.52 -12.84
CA LEU A 9 -15.27 13.72 -12.29
C LEU A 9 -15.63 14.90 -13.18
N LEU A 10 -16.33 15.86 -12.61
CA LEU A 10 -16.74 17.07 -13.30
C LEU A 10 -15.65 18.13 -13.24
N GLU A 11 -15.63 18.91 -14.29
CA GLU A 11 -14.84 20.12 -14.35
C GLU A 11 -15.21 21.10 -13.23
N LYS A 12 -14.28 21.98 -12.91
CA LYS A 12 -14.50 23.11 -12.00
C LYS A 12 -15.76 23.84 -12.41
N THR A 13 -16.60 24.13 -11.44
CA THR A 13 -17.71 25.04 -11.64
C THR A 13 -17.30 26.42 -11.12
N SER A 14 -17.21 27.36 -12.04
CA SER A 14 -17.21 28.79 -11.70
C SER A 14 -18.34 29.16 -10.77
N ASP A 15 -19.47 28.47 -10.91
CA ASP A 15 -20.68 28.65 -10.09
C ASP A 15 -20.48 28.38 -8.59
N VAL A 16 -19.69 27.37 -8.21
CA VAL A 16 -19.39 27.11 -6.79
C VAL A 16 -18.50 28.20 -6.20
N ARG A 17 -17.54 28.70 -6.96
CA ARG A 17 -16.74 29.87 -6.55
C ARG A 17 -17.55 31.16 -6.52
N ALA A 18 -18.42 31.37 -7.50
CA ALA A 18 -19.31 32.51 -7.49
C ALA A 18 -20.25 32.50 -6.28
N VAL A 19 -20.80 31.33 -5.93
CA VAL A 19 -21.62 31.15 -4.73
C VAL A 19 -20.79 31.40 -3.47
N ILE A 20 -19.53 30.91 -3.40
CA ILE A 20 -18.65 31.15 -2.27
C ILE A 20 -18.17 32.60 -2.18
N SER A 21 -17.93 33.26 -3.32
CA SER A 21 -17.47 34.65 -3.38
C SER A 21 -18.59 35.70 -3.29
N ALA A 22 -19.78 35.36 -3.74
CA ALA A 22 -20.95 36.25 -3.58
C ALA A 22 -21.42 36.39 -2.12
N ASP A 23 -20.91 35.55 -1.27
CA ASP A 23 -21.40 35.34 0.09
C ASP A 23 -20.65 36.12 1.16
N ASP A 24 -19.76 37.03 0.82
CA ASP A 24 -19.32 38.05 1.74
C ASP A 24 -20.52 38.96 2.24
N TYR A 25 -21.67 38.82 1.57
CA TYR A 25 -22.91 39.49 1.91
C TYR A 25 -23.93 38.71 2.75
N PHE A 26 -23.87 37.37 2.73
CA PHE A 26 -24.82 36.49 3.45
C PHE A 26 -24.08 35.64 4.46
N GLY A 27 -24.47 35.66 5.71
CA GLY A 27 -23.80 34.96 6.81
C GLY A 27 -23.59 33.47 6.56
N GLY A 28 -22.52 32.93 7.12
CA GLY A 28 -21.90 31.61 6.80
C GLY A 28 -22.79 30.36 6.82
N SER A 29 -24.02 30.42 7.41
CA SER A 29 -24.95 29.28 7.39
C SER A 29 -25.68 29.09 6.05
N SER A 30 -25.89 30.18 5.30
CA SER A 30 -26.52 30.13 3.96
C SER A 30 -25.61 29.49 2.92
N LYS A 31 -24.33 29.74 3.01
CA LYS A 31 -23.26 29.13 2.19
C LYS A 31 -23.26 27.60 2.21
N LEU A 32 -23.23 27.07 3.42
CA LEU A 32 -23.17 25.62 3.67
C LEU A 32 -24.44 24.92 3.17
N ALA A 33 -25.62 25.56 3.32
CA ALA A 33 -26.88 24.99 2.84
C ALA A 33 -26.92 24.91 1.31
N MET A 34 -26.55 25.99 0.60
CA MET A 34 -26.52 26.00 -0.87
C MET A 34 -25.47 25.04 -1.42
N LEU A 35 -24.29 24.95 -0.79
CA LEU A 35 -23.25 24.02 -1.18
C LEU A 35 -23.70 22.57 -0.96
N ALA A 36 -24.35 22.28 0.15
CA ALA A 36 -24.90 20.96 0.46
C ALA A 36 -25.99 20.54 -0.54
N GLU A 37 -26.86 21.47 -0.94
CA GLU A 37 -27.88 21.22 -1.94
C GLU A 37 -27.26 20.91 -3.31
N LEU A 38 -26.32 21.73 -3.76
CA LEU A 38 -25.60 21.55 -5.02
C LEU A 38 -24.84 20.22 -5.05
N LEU A 39 -24.11 19.90 -3.98
CA LEU A 39 -23.41 18.63 -3.83
C LEU A 39 -24.37 17.44 -3.82
N SER A 40 -25.54 17.57 -3.20
CA SER A 40 -26.54 16.49 -3.16
C SER A 40 -27.07 16.16 -4.55
N VAL A 41 -27.29 17.18 -5.39
CA VAL A 41 -27.74 17.00 -6.79
C VAL A 41 -26.64 16.33 -7.62
N GLU A 42 -25.40 16.78 -7.50
CA GLU A 42 -24.27 16.18 -8.24
C GLU A 42 -24.02 14.74 -7.80
N LEU A 43 -24.06 14.43 -6.51
CA LEU A 43 -23.94 13.05 -6.01
C LEU A 43 -25.07 12.14 -6.50
N LYS A 44 -26.32 12.62 -6.57
CA LYS A 44 -27.43 11.88 -7.18
C LYS A 44 -27.16 11.55 -8.65
N ASN A 45 -26.50 12.46 -9.36
CA ASN A 45 -26.08 12.26 -10.75
C ASN A 45 -24.77 11.48 -10.87
N ARG A 46 -24.22 10.97 -9.76
CA ARG A 46 -22.93 10.27 -9.68
C ARG A 46 -21.76 11.10 -10.21
N ARG A 47 -21.76 12.38 -9.87
CA ARG A 47 -20.74 13.33 -10.27
C ARG A 47 -20.01 13.87 -9.04
N LEU A 48 -18.69 13.95 -9.16
CA LEU A 48 -17.83 14.61 -8.18
C LEU A 48 -17.30 15.92 -8.77
N ARG A 49 -17.23 16.96 -7.96
CA ARG A 49 -16.69 18.26 -8.35
C ARG A 49 -15.41 18.56 -7.60
N THR A 50 -14.55 19.35 -8.21
CA THR A 50 -13.31 19.85 -7.62
C THR A 50 -13.19 21.35 -7.87
N PHE A 51 -12.37 22.03 -7.08
CA PHE A 51 -12.04 23.45 -7.26
C PHE A 51 -10.87 23.68 -8.20
N ALA A 52 -10.20 22.61 -8.67
CA ALA A 52 -9.10 22.71 -9.63
C ALA A 52 -9.58 23.15 -11.01
N GLU A 53 -8.72 23.85 -11.75
CA GLU A 53 -8.97 24.16 -13.15
C GLU A 53 -9.00 22.88 -13.99
N LYS A 54 -9.70 22.91 -15.13
CA LYS A 54 -9.91 21.73 -15.97
C LYS A 54 -8.61 21.07 -16.42
N GLU A 55 -7.66 21.86 -16.89
CA GLU A 55 -6.37 21.37 -17.39
C GLU A 55 -5.53 20.80 -16.24
N GLU A 56 -5.41 21.55 -15.15
CA GLU A 56 -4.71 21.12 -13.94
C GLU A 56 -5.30 19.84 -13.36
N MET A 57 -6.64 19.74 -13.30
CA MET A 57 -7.33 18.55 -12.86
C MET A 57 -7.00 17.36 -13.76
N ALA A 58 -7.04 17.54 -15.09
CA ALA A 58 -6.78 16.45 -16.02
C ALA A 58 -5.35 15.92 -15.90
N ASP A 59 -4.36 16.81 -15.74
CA ASP A 59 -2.97 16.44 -15.57
C ASP A 59 -2.72 15.76 -14.22
N THR A 60 -3.31 16.28 -13.17
CA THR A 60 -3.25 15.66 -11.82
C THR A 60 -3.85 14.26 -11.84
N LEU A 61 -5.01 14.05 -12.45
CA LEU A 61 -5.65 12.74 -12.54
C LEU A 61 -4.85 11.75 -13.38
N ARG A 62 -4.24 12.20 -14.48
CA ARG A 62 -3.32 11.37 -15.28
C ARG A 62 -2.10 10.96 -14.44
N PHE A 63 -1.51 11.91 -13.72
CA PHE A 63 -0.36 11.66 -12.85
C PHE A 63 -0.69 10.66 -11.74
N LEU A 64 -1.79 10.89 -11.01
CA LEU A 64 -2.25 10.01 -9.93
C LEU A 64 -2.54 8.60 -10.46
N GLY A 65 -3.26 8.50 -11.58
CA GLY A 65 -3.59 7.21 -12.19
C GLY A 65 -2.35 6.46 -12.69
N LYS A 66 -1.39 7.16 -13.31
CA LYS A 66 -0.12 6.56 -13.75
C LYS A 66 0.69 6.05 -12.56
N LYS A 67 0.80 6.86 -11.50
CA LYS A 67 1.54 6.49 -10.29
C LYS A 67 0.89 5.29 -9.58
N ALA A 68 -0.44 5.27 -9.50
CA ALA A 68 -1.19 4.15 -8.93
C ALA A 68 -0.97 2.85 -9.73
N LYS A 69 -1.06 2.94 -11.06
CA LYS A 69 -0.82 1.80 -11.95
C LYS A 69 0.61 1.27 -11.82
N THR A 70 1.61 2.14 -11.79
CA THR A 70 3.01 1.73 -11.58
C THR A 70 3.19 1.03 -10.24
N ALA A 71 2.61 1.55 -9.16
CA ALA A 71 2.69 0.93 -7.84
C ALA A 71 1.98 -0.44 -7.81
N GLU A 72 0.80 -0.57 -8.44
CA GLU A 72 0.09 -1.84 -8.58
C GLU A 72 0.90 -2.87 -9.38
N GLU A 73 1.56 -2.45 -10.48
CA GLU A 73 2.43 -3.30 -11.29
C GLU A 73 3.73 -3.70 -10.56
N GLU A 74 4.30 -2.83 -9.74
CA GLU A 74 5.55 -3.08 -9.02
C GLU A 74 5.34 -3.86 -7.72
N SER A 75 4.34 -3.52 -6.93
CA SER A 75 4.12 -4.08 -5.58
C SER A 75 2.83 -4.88 -5.42
N GLY A 76 1.93 -4.85 -6.41
CA GLY A 76 0.61 -5.48 -6.31
C GLY A 76 -0.34 -4.76 -5.35
N ALA A 77 0.05 -3.59 -4.81
CA ALA A 77 -0.73 -2.86 -3.83
C ALA A 77 -1.39 -1.62 -4.46
N ASN A 78 -2.67 -1.41 -4.17
CA ASN A 78 -3.33 -0.17 -4.50
C ASN A 78 -2.78 0.96 -3.60
N VAL A 79 -2.44 2.09 -4.20
CA VAL A 79 -1.98 3.28 -3.48
C VAL A 79 -2.89 4.48 -3.68
N LEU A 80 -3.93 4.36 -4.52
CA LEU A 80 -4.85 5.45 -4.82
C LEU A 80 -6.09 5.37 -3.93
N PHE A 81 -6.31 6.41 -3.15
CA PHE A 81 -7.42 6.49 -2.22
C PHE A 81 -8.17 7.80 -2.33
N LEU A 82 -9.46 7.72 -2.09
CA LEU A 82 -10.30 8.86 -1.74
C LEU A 82 -10.30 8.95 -0.21
N ALA A 83 -9.62 9.95 0.31
CA ALA A 83 -9.44 10.16 1.75
C ALA A 83 -10.53 11.10 2.29
N PHE A 84 -11.24 10.65 3.32
CA PHE A 84 -12.31 11.41 3.98
C PHE A 84 -11.91 11.80 5.39
N GLY A 85 -11.99 13.09 5.66
CA GLY A 85 -11.62 13.68 6.93
C GLY A 85 -10.13 13.69 7.19
N PHE A 86 -9.66 14.74 7.82
CA PHE A 86 -8.24 14.88 8.16
C PHE A 86 -8.09 15.34 9.60
N LEU A 87 -7.20 14.66 10.32
CA LEU A 87 -6.72 15.19 11.59
C LEU A 87 -5.69 16.27 11.30
N LYS A 88 -5.96 17.49 11.73
CA LYS A 88 -5.00 18.59 11.83
C LYS A 88 -4.35 18.52 13.22
N TRP A 89 -3.02 18.40 13.26
CA TRP A 89 -2.30 18.24 14.51
C TRP A 89 -0.95 18.96 14.49
N TYR A 90 -0.35 19.10 15.67
CA TYR A 90 0.92 19.80 15.84
C TYR A 90 1.86 18.95 16.69
N GLU A 91 3.14 18.92 16.35
CA GLU A 91 4.19 18.39 17.23
C GLU A 91 4.45 19.35 18.38
N GLN A 92 4.97 18.83 19.50
CA GLN A 92 5.43 19.68 20.60
C GLN A 92 6.44 20.70 20.04
N ASP A 93 6.26 21.96 20.40
CA ASP A 93 7.11 23.09 19.99
C ASP A 93 7.09 23.47 18.50
N SER A 94 6.22 22.89 17.68
CA SER A 94 6.06 23.25 16.27
C SER A 94 4.86 24.18 16.03
N ALA A 95 5.10 25.22 15.24
CA ALA A 95 4.03 26.08 14.73
C ALA A 95 3.40 25.53 13.43
N GLU A 96 4.04 24.53 12.80
CA GLU A 96 3.60 23.94 11.54
C GLU A 96 2.50 22.91 11.76
N ALA A 97 1.35 23.12 11.10
CA ALA A 97 0.26 22.18 11.12
C ALA A 97 0.57 20.95 10.26
N LYS A 98 0.35 19.77 10.80
CA LYS A 98 0.42 18.50 10.07
C LYS A 98 -0.98 17.95 9.86
N TYR A 99 -1.14 17.20 8.76
CA TYR A 99 -2.42 16.66 8.36
C TYR A 99 -2.30 15.17 8.10
N ALA A 100 -3.22 14.39 8.63
CA ALA A 100 -3.29 12.96 8.40
C ALA A 100 -4.72 12.55 8.02
N PRO A 101 -4.90 11.76 6.92
CA PRO A 101 -6.22 11.29 6.53
C PRO A 101 -6.77 10.32 7.57
N LEU A 102 -8.08 10.34 7.77
CA LEU A 102 -8.79 9.48 8.74
C LEU A 102 -9.33 8.22 8.08
N VAL A 103 -10.16 8.37 7.06
CA VAL A 103 -10.80 7.24 6.36
C VAL A 103 -10.31 7.18 4.93
N LEU A 104 -9.96 5.99 4.46
CA LEU A 104 -9.36 5.73 3.17
C LEU A 104 -10.25 4.76 2.38
N VAL A 105 -10.81 5.24 1.28
CA VAL A 105 -11.56 4.44 0.34
C VAL A 105 -10.70 4.14 -0.87
N PRO A 106 -10.33 2.87 -1.11
CA PRO A 106 -9.50 2.51 -2.26
C PRO A 106 -10.29 2.70 -3.55
N VAL A 107 -9.68 3.38 -4.53
CA VAL A 107 -10.32 3.72 -5.79
C VAL A 107 -9.40 3.48 -6.99
N LYS A 108 -10.01 3.35 -8.17
CA LYS A 108 -9.31 3.28 -9.46
C LYS A 108 -9.78 4.43 -10.36
N ILE A 109 -8.83 5.06 -11.08
CA ILE A 109 -9.12 6.08 -12.08
C ILE A 109 -9.15 5.42 -13.46
N SER A 110 -10.18 5.72 -14.23
CA SER A 110 -10.28 5.33 -15.63
C SER A 110 -10.52 6.58 -16.49
N ALA A 111 -9.79 6.69 -17.59
CA ALA A 111 -10.02 7.73 -18.57
C ALA A 111 -11.28 7.41 -19.39
N GLY A 112 -12.12 8.40 -19.64
CA GLY A 112 -13.30 8.26 -20.46
C GLY A 112 -12.95 7.97 -21.93
N LYS A 113 -13.89 7.35 -22.66
CA LYS A 113 -13.74 7.05 -24.09
C LYS A 113 -13.43 8.34 -24.87
N GLY A 114 -12.37 8.31 -25.69
CA GLY A 114 -11.94 9.46 -26.49
C GLY A 114 -11.27 10.59 -25.71
N GLY A 115 -10.75 10.31 -24.49
CA GLY A 115 -10.04 11.30 -23.69
C GLY A 115 -10.93 12.37 -23.04
N LYS A 116 -12.25 12.19 -23.10
CA LYS A 116 -13.23 13.10 -22.48
C LYS A 116 -13.61 12.62 -21.08
N GLY A 117 -13.11 13.34 -20.09
CA GLY A 117 -13.42 13.11 -18.68
C GLY A 117 -12.69 11.94 -18.03
N PHE A 118 -12.96 11.77 -16.76
CA PHE A 118 -12.41 10.69 -15.93
C PHE A 118 -13.54 10.09 -15.09
N SER A 119 -13.37 8.84 -14.70
CA SER A 119 -14.28 8.19 -13.76
C SER A 119 -13.48 7.56 -12.61
N LEU A 120 -14.05 7.61 -11.42
CA LEU A 120 -13.58 6.90 -10.24
C LEU A 120 -14.47 5.68 -9.99
N THR A 121 -13.83 4.55 -9.75
CA THR A 121 -14.52 3.32 -9.33
C THR A 121 -13.92 2.90 -7.99
N VAL A 122 -14.77 2.56 -7.03
CA VAL A 122 -14.33 1.98 -5.76
C VAL A 122 -13.72 0.61 -6.06
N SER A 123 -12.54 0.34 -5.51
CA SER A 123 -11.88 -0.95 -5.62
C SER A 123 -12.64 -2.02 -4.82
N GLU A 124 -12.34 -3.30 -5.08
CA GLU A 124 -12.88 -4.42 -4.29
C GLU A 124 -12.27 -4.51 -2.89
N GLU A 125 -11.19 -3.79 -2.64
CA GLU A 125 -10.58 -3.69 -1.32
C GLU A 125 -11.49 -2.95 -0.34
N GLU A 126 -11.40 -3.30 0.93
CA GLU A 126 -12.23 -2.70 1.98
C GLU A 126 -11.82 -1.25 2.28
N THR A 127 -12.83 -0.43 2.59
CA THR A 127 -12.61 0.89 3.20
C THR A 127 -11.97 0.70 4.56
N GLN A 128 -10.91 1.46 4.84
CA GLN A 128 -10.14 1.30 6.07
C GLN A 128 -9.94 2.63 6.78
N PHE A 129 -9.85 2.57 8.09
CA PHE A 129 -9.35 3.68 8.88
C PHE A 129 -7.82 3.68 8.82
N ASN A 130 -7.22 4.87 8.94
CA ASN A 130 -5.76 5.01 8.96
C ASN A 130 -5.17 4.43 10.25
N SER A 131 -4.90 3.14 10.24
CA SER A 131 -4.31 2.42 11.37
C SER A 131 -2.94 2.95 11.80
N THR A 132 -2.20 3.53 10.85
CA THR A 132 -0.94 4.23 11.12
C THR A 132 -1.14 5.39 12.06
N LEU A 133 -2.20 6.17 11.81
CA LEU A 133 -2.53 7.31 12.65
C LEU A 133 -2.98 6.87 14.05
N LEU A 134 -3.80 5.81 14.16
CA LEU A 134 -4.22 5.27 15.46
C LEU A 134 -3.01 4.87 16.33
N GLU A 135 -2.10 4.12 15.77
CA GLU A 135 -0.89 3.68 16.47
C GLU A 135 0.00 4.87 16.86
N PHE A 136 0.11 5.87 15.98
CA PHE A 136 0.85 7.09 16.23
C PHE A 136 0.23 7.89 17.39
N LEU A 137 -1.09 8.10 17.39
CA LEU A 137 -1.81 8.82 18.45
C LEU A 137 -1.69 8.12 19.80
N LEU A 138 -1.85 6.80 19.81
CA LEU A 138 -1.69 6.00 21.03
C LEU A 138 -0.28 6.11 21.61
N ARG A 139 0.73 6.06 20.77
CA ARG A 139 2.12 6.01 21.18
C ARG A 139 2.66 7.36 21.65
N GLU A 140 2.50 8.37 20.81
CA GLU A 140 3.14 9.68 21.04
C GLU A 140 2.30 10.54 22.01
N PHE A 141 0.97 10.45 21.92
CA PHE A 141 0.06 11.30 22.68
C PHE A 141 -0.79 10.56 23.71
N LYS A 142 -0.69 9.22 23.77
CA LYS A 142 -1.51 8.36 24.65
C LYS A 142 -3.02 8.48 24.40
N ILE A 143 -3.40 8.86 23.19
CA ILE A 143 -4.78 8.94 22.72
C ILE A 143 -5.17 7.57 22.14
N ASP A 144 -6.11 6.88 22.79
CA ASP A 144 -6.61 5.56 22.39
C ASP A 144 -8.03 5.69 21.81
N ILE A 145 -8.15 5.71 20.50
CA ILE A 145 -9.44 5.82 19.82
C ILE A 145 -9.98 4.41 19.55
N ARG A 146 -10.77 3.91 20.49
CA ARG A 146 -11.33 2.55 20.43
C ARG A 146 -12.50 2.47 19.45
N GLY A 147 -12.66 1.30 18.82
CA GLY A 147 -13.79 0.99 17.94
C GLY A 147 -13.62 1.38 16.48
N LEU A 148 -12.48 1.99 16.10
CA LEU A 148 -12.18 2.33 14.70
C LEU A 148 -11.39 1.24 13.95
N GLU A 149 -11.05 0.15 14.60
CA GLU A 149 -10.29 -0.96 14.00
C GLU A 149 -11.08 -1.70 12.90
N ASN A 150 -12.43 -1.59 12.94
CA ASN A 150 -13.34 -2.29 12.03
C ASN A 150 -14.30 -1.34 11.33
N VAL A 151 -13.79 -0.36 10.57
CA VAL A 151 -14.62 0.58 9.77
C VAL A 151 -15.49 -0.14 8.72
N SER A 152 -15.12 -1.36 8.34
CA SER A 152 -15.90 -2.22 7.43
C SER A 152 -17.30 -2.59 7.92
N THR A 153 -17.63 -2.36 9.19
CA THR A 153 -18.90 -2.80 9.80
C THR A 153 -20.06 -1.79 9.72
N GLY A 154 -20.01 -0.83 8.78
CA GLY A 154 -21.16 0.04 8.50
C GLY A 154 -21.25 1.33 9.33
N ILE A 155 -20.21 1.70 10.05
CA ILE A 155 -20.12 2.99 10.76
C ILE A 155 -20.11 4.14 9.74
N LYS A 156 -20.90 5.16 9.97
CA LYS A 156 -20.94 6.34 9.11
C LYS A 156 -19.67 7.18 9.28
N ILE A 157 -19.15 7.73 8.19
CA ILE A 157 -17.96 8.60 8.24
C ILE A 157 -18.14 9.74 9.24
N SER A 158 -19.31 10.37 9.30
CA SER A 158 -19.62 11.44 10.26
C SER A 158 -19.46 10.98 11.72
N GLU A 159 -19.82 9.75 12.03
CA GLU A 159 -19.67 9.19 13.38
C GLU A 159 -18.19 9.00 13.71
N ILE A 160 -17.40 8.52 12.77
CA ILE A 160 -15.93 8.39 12.89
C ILE A 160 -15.29 9.76 13.18
N LEU A 161 -15.64 10.79 12.40
CA LEU A 161 -15.10 12.13 12.59
C LEU A 161 -15.46 12.69 13.97
N THR A 162 -16.69 12.43 14.43
CA THR A 162 -17.14 12.83 15.76
C THR A 162 -16.37 12.10 16.86
N MET A 163 -16.15 10.80 16.73
CA MET A 163 -15.36 10.01 17.70
C MET A 163 -13.93 10.57 17.82
N VAL A 164 -13.28 10.86 16.70
CA VAL A 164 -11.93 11.44 16.72
C VAL A 164 -11.94 12.82 17.37
N ARG A 165 -12.92 13.68 17.07
CA ARG A 165 -13.05 15.01 17.72
C ARG A 165 -13.18 14.91 19.23
N MET A 166 -13.96 13.94 19.71
CA MET A 166 -14.16 13.77 21.15
C MET A 166 -12.86 13.41 21.87
N GLU A 167 -12.05 12.56 21.26
CA GLU A 167 -10.79 12.12 21.85
C GLU A 167 -9.69 13.20 21.84
N ILE A 168 -9.75 14.14 20.89
CA ILE A 168 -8.77 15.24 20.79
C ILE A 168 -9.21 16.53 21.45
N LEU A 169 -10.38 16.58 22.12
CA LEU A 169 -10.93 17.80 22.71
C LEU A 169 -9.95 18.56 23.62
N ASN A 170 -9.08 17.86 24.31
CA ASN A 170 -8.09 18.42 25.24
C ASN A 170 -6.77 18.83 24.54
N MET A 171 -6.67 18.63 23.23
CA MET A 171 -5.46 18.94 22.47
C MET A 171 -5.58 20.35 21.87
N GLU A 172 -4.76 21.27 22.36
CA GLU A 172 -4.75 22.63 21.86
C GLU A 172 -4.41 22.72 20.37
N ARG A 173 -5.18 23.51 19.59
CA ARG A 173 -4.96 23.75 18.16
C ARG A 173 -5.22 22.55 17.25
N TRP A 174 -5.55 21.38 17.79
CA TRP A 174 -5.92 20.21 16.99
C TRP A 174 -7.37 20.32 16.51
N ASP A 175 -7.64 19.80 15.31
CA ASP A 175 -8.99 19.80 14.74
C ASP A 175 -9.19 18.65 13.76
N VAL A 176 -10.44 18.29 13.52
CA VAL A 176 -10.85 17.34 12.49
C VAL A 176 -11.49 18.10 11.34
N LEU A 177 -10.82 18.14 10.22
CA LEU A 177 -11.29 18.78 8.99
C LEU A 177 -12.18 17.81 8.20
N GLU A 178 -13.37 18.28 7.81
CA GLU A 178 -14.33 17.52 6.99
C GLU A 178 -14.06 17.72 5.50
N GLU A 179 -12.85 17.40 5.08
CA GLU A 179 -12.38 17.56 3.71
C GLU A 179 -12.22 16.20 3.02
N VAL A 180 -12.27 16.19 1.70
CA VAL A 180 -12.10 15.00 0.88
C VAL A 180 -11.02 15.23 -0.17
N TYR A 181 -10.03 14.35 -0.20
CA TYR A 181 -8.92 14.42 -1.14
C TYR A 181 -8.76 13.10 -1.89
N LEU A 182 -8.48 13.21 -3.18
CA LEU A 182 -8.01 12.10 -3.99
C LEU A 182 -6.48 12.16 -4.07
N ALA A 183 -5.80 11.16 -3.53
CA ALA A 183 -4.34 11.14 -3.49
C ALA A 183 -3.77 9.72 -3.45
N ASN A 184 -2.47 9.62 -3.73
CA ASN A 184 -1.72 8.39 -3.56
C ASN A 184 -1.14 8.34 -2.14
N PHE A 185 -1.52 7.31 -1.37
CA PHE A 185 -1.00 7.01 -0.04
C PHE A 185 -0.30 5.65 -0.06
N SER A 186 0.83 5.53 0.62
CA SER A 186 1.55 4.27 0.76
C SER A 186 1.72 3.92 2.23
N PHE A 187 1.06 2.85 2.66
CA PHE A 187 1.12 2.34 4.03
C PHE A 187 2.00 1.10 4.18
N ALA A 188 2.59 0.62 3.09
CA ALA A 188 3.40 -0.60 3.09
C ALA A 188 4.56 -0.56 4.10
N ARG A 189 5.25 0.57 4.19
CA ARG A 189 6.37 0.74 5.14
C ARG A 189 5.90 0.68 6.59
N PHE A 190 4.74 1.24 6.87
CA PHE A 190 4.18 1.21 8.22
C PHE A 190 3.70 -0.20 8.60
N ALA A 191 3.05 -0.91 7.68
CA ALA A 191 2.64 -2.30 7.91
C ALA A 191 3.84 -3.20 8.23
N MET A 192 4.94 -3.08 7.47
CA MET A 192 6.19 -3.78 7.76
C MET A 192 6.78 -3.39 9.11
N TRP A 193 6.84 -2.11 9.42
CA TRP A 193 7.34 -1.63 10.70
C TRP A 193 6.53 -2.15 11.89
N ASN A 194 5.20 -2.12 11.77
CA ASN A 194 4.28 -2.61 12.81
C ASN A 194 4.41 -4.13 13.01
N ASP A 195 4.55 -4.89 11.93
CA ASP A 195 4.80 -6.33 12.00
C ASP A 195 6.12 -6.66 12.70
N ILE A 196 7.21 -6.00 12.31
CA ILE A 196 8.52 -6.14 12.97
C ILE A 196 8.39 -5.83 14.46
N ARG A 197 7.72 -4.74 14.81
CA ARG A 197 7.56 -4.31 16.21
C ARG A 197 6.76 -5.32 17.03
N LYS A 198 5.62 -5.78 16.51
CA LYS A 198 4.77 -6.78 17.19
C LYS A 198 5.49 -8.11 17.40
N ASN A 199 6.42 -8.44 16.52
CA ASN A 199 7.12 -9.72 16.53
C ASN A 199 8.62 -9.61 16.90
N ILE A 200 9.06 -8.48 17.48
CA ILE A 200 10.48 -8.19 17.75
C ILE A 200 11.17 -9.31 18.56
N ASP A 201 10.47 -9.88 19.54
CA ASP A 201 11.03 -10.95 20.37
C ASP A 201 11.17 -12.27 19.60
N LYS A 202 10.28 -12.54 18.64
CA LYS A 202 10.42 -13.69 17.74
C LYS A 202 11.61 -13.50 16.80
N PHE A 203 11.78 -12.29 16.26
CA PHE A 203 12.91 -11.96 15.41
C PHE A 203 14.25 -12.08 16.16
N ARG A 204 14.32 -11.58 17.40
CA ARG A 204 15.52 -11.68 18.23
C ARG A 204 15.93 -13.11 18.56
N ARG A 205 14.96 -14.04 18.60
CA ARG A 205 15.21 -15.48 18.86
C ARG A 205 15.64 -16.22 17.60
N ASN A 206 15.38 -15.69 16.42
CA ASN A 206 15.75 -16.32 15.17
C ASN A 206 17.25 -16.15 14.91
N GLY A 207 17.98 -17.27 14.77
CA GLY A 207 19.44 -17.29 14.61
C GLY A 207 19.90 -16.54 13.35
N LEU A 208 19.17 -16.68 12.23
CA LEU A 208 19.50 -16.01 10.97
C LEU A 208 19.32 -14.49 11.08
N VAL A 209 18.20 -14.04 11.69
CA VAL A 209 17.96 -12.61 11.92
C VAL A 209 19.01 -12.01 12.85
N LYS A 210 19.38 -12.73 13.92
CA LYS A 210 20.43 -12.33 14.85
C LYS A 210 21.79 -12.20 14.17
N SER A 211 22.11 -13.11 13.29
CA SER A 211 23.32 -13.11 12.47
C SER A 211 23.37 -11.88 11.54
N LEU A 212 22.25 -11.57 10.86
CA LEU A 212 22.14 -10.39 10.01
C LEU A 212 22.28 -9.09 10.80
N LEU A 213 21.63 -8.97 11.97
CA LEU A 213 21.70 -7.78 12.82
C LEU A 213 23.10 -7.53 13.40
N ASN A 214 23.84 -8.59 13.71
CA ASN A 214 25.18 -8.48 14.24
C ASN A 214 26.25 -8.26 13.17
N ASN A 215 25.86 -8.15 11.90
CA ASN A 215 26.76 -8.04 10.74
C ASN A 215 27.81 -9.17 10.68
N ARG A 216 27.56 -10.25 11.39
CA ARG A 216 28.30 -11.48 11.37
C ARG A 216 27.39 -12.51 10.73
N LEU A 217 27.60 -12.77 9.45
CA LEU A 217 27.09 -14.00 8.83
C LEU A 217 27.84 -15.18 9.46
N GLU A 218 27.60 -15.42 10.73
CA GLU A 218 27.77 -16.74 11.33
C GLU A 218 26.67 -17.63 10.73
N ILE A 219 26.76 -17.82 9.41
CA ILE A 219 26.16 -18.97 8.75
C ILE A 219 26.84 -20.11 9.45
N ALA A 220 26.12 -20.72 10.40
CA ALA A 220 26.63 -21.78 11.24
C ALA A 220 27.40 -22.75 10.34
N ASN A 221 28.73 -22.83 10.51
CA ASN A 221 29.65 -23.83 10.03
C ASN A 221 29.20 -24.72 8.86
N ASN A 222 28.46 -24.12 7.91
CA ASN A 222 28.20 -24.75 6.63
C ASN A 222 29.48 -24.57 5.81
N VAL A 223 30.47 -25.41 6.13
CA VAL A 223 31.54 -25.70 5.19
C VAL A 223 30.79 -26.17 3.95
N PHE A 224 30.85 -25.36 2.87
CA PHE A 224 30.47 -25.84 1.56
C PHE A 224 31.44 -26.96 1.24
N GLU A 225 31.02 -28.20 1.43
CA GLU A 225 31.72 -29.32 0.84
C GLU A 225 31.49 -29.15 -0.65
N ASP A 226 32.57 -29.00 -1.43
CA ASP A 226 32.53 -29.03 -2.89
C ASP A 226 32.12 -30.45 -3.31
N LYS A 227 30.83 -30.75 -3.19
CA LYS A 227 30.27 -31.97 -3.74
C LYS A 227 30.19 -31.80 -5.27
N ALA A 228 30.82 -32.67 -5.98
CA ALA A 228 30.73 -32.73 -7.43
C ALA A 228 29.34 -33.19 -7.87
N GLU A 229 28.95 -32.90 -9.09
CA GLU A 229 27.70 -33.43 -9.69
C GLU A 229 27.61 -34.96 -9.58
N ASP A 230 28.75 -35.65 -9.69
CA ASP A 230 28.87 -37.09 -9.59
C ASP A 230 28.56 -37.67 -8.19
N ASP A 231 28.51 -36.83 -7.15
CA ASP A 231 28.16 -37.25 -5.78
C ASP A 231 26.65 -37.38 -5.55
N TYR A 232 25.83 -37.02 -6.55
CA TYR A 232 24.38 -37.12 -6.49
C TYR A 232 23.82 -38.07 -7.51
N ALA A 233 22.87 -38.91 -7.09
CA ALA A 233 22.14 -39.73 -8.09
C ALA A 233 21.22 -38.80 -8.93
N PRO A 234 21.07 -39.06 -10.22
CA PRO A 234 20.21 -38.24 -11.11
C PRO A 234 18.79 -38.06 -10.62
N GLU A 235 18.25 -39.03 -9.88
CA GLU A 235 16.92 -39.00 -9.27
C GLU A 235 16.83 -38.10 -8.04
N ASP A 236 17.95 -37.72 -7.43
CA ASP A 236 17.97 -36.92 -6.19
C ASP A 236 17.78 -35.43 -6.43
N ILE A 237 18.04 -34.96 -7.64
CA ILE A 237 18.00 -33.54 -7.97
C ILE A 237 17.14 -33.29 -9.21
N LEU A 238 15.97 -32.69 -9.00
CA LEU A 238 15.09 -32.25 -10.09
C LEU A 238 15.51 -30.86 -10.61
N MET A 239 15.94 -30.82 -11.87
CA MET A 239 16.32 -29.59 -12.57
C MET A 239 15.54 -29.46 -13.88
N PRO A 240 14.41 -28.79 -13.93
CA PRO A 240 13.65 -28.60 -15.17
C PRO A 240 14.36 -27.68 -16.18
N LEU A 241 15.34 -26.89 -15.76
CA LEU A 241 16.11 -25.99 -16.60
C LEU A 241 17.60 -26.38 -16.53
N MET A 242 18.34 -26.16 -17.62
CA MET A 242 19.79 -26.37 -17.63
C MET A 242 20.47 -25.52 -16.56
N ALA A 243 21.49 -26.06 -15.93
CA ALA A 243 22.31 -25.40 -14.93
C ALA A 243 23.80 -25.70 -15.18
N ASP A 244 24.66 -24.72 -14.87
CA ASP A 244 26.11 -24.96 -14.79
C ASP A 244 26.49 -25.53 -13.41
N SER A 245 27.74 -25.95 -13.25
CA SER A 245 28.22 -26.59 -12.01
C SER A 245 28.03 -25.72 -10.78
N SER A 246 28.20 -24.39 -10.90
CA SER A 246 28.03 -23.45 -9.78
C SER A 246 26.55 -23.28 -9.40
N GLN A 247 25.69 -23.29 -10.40
CA GLN A 247 24.25 -23.28 -10.20
C GLN A 247 23.75 -24.59 -9.59
N PHE A 248 24.30 -25.72 -10.06
CA PHE A 248 24.01 -27.03 -9.52
C PHE A 248 24.31 -27.16 -8.04
N SER A 249 25.51 -26.73 -7.60
CA SER A 249 25.88 -26.69 -6.17
C SER A 249 24.87 -25.89 -5.34
N ALA A 250 24.46 -24.72 -5.82
CA ALA A 250 23.45 -23.91 -5.13
C ALA A 250 22.08 -24.61 -5.03
N ILE A 251 21.67 -25.34 -6.08
CA ILE A 251 20.41 -26.09 -6.09
C ILE A 251 20.45 -27.24 -5.09
N ALA A 252 21.55 -27.99 -5.08
CA ALA A 252 21.74 -29.12 -4.17
C ALA A 252 21.74 -28.67 -2.70
N GLU A 253 22.52 -27.67 -2.37
CA GLU A 253 22.64 -27.15 -1.01
C GLU A 253 21.35 -26.52 -0.48
N ALA A 254 20.59 -25.82 -1.35
CA ALA A 254 19.27 -25.31 -0.97
C ALA A 254 18.32 -26.47 -0.59
N ALA A 255 18.39 -27.58 -1.30
CA ALA A 255 17.59 -28.77 -1.02
C ALA A 255 18.02 -29.48 0.28
N GLU A 256 19.27 -29.39 0.67
CA GLU A 256 19.77 -29.85 1.98
C GLU A 256 19.38 -28.91 3.13
N GLY A 257 18.83 -27.73 2.83
CA GLY A 257 18.36 -26.76 3.83
C GLY A 257 19.42 -25.78 4.30
N LYS A 258 20.51 -25.65 3.56
CA LYS A 258 21.56 -24.68 3.86
C LYS A 258 21.11 -23.27 3.53
N SER A 259 21.61 -22.29 4.29
CA SER A 259 21.35 -20.85 4.08
C SER A 259 22.60 -20.21 3.47
N PHE A 260 22.44 -19.53 2.34
CA PHE A 260 23.54 -18.90 1.62
C PHE A 260 23.09 -17.64 0.86
N VAL A 261 24.07 -16.89 0.36
CA VAL A 261 23.87 -15.74 -0.51
C VAL A 261 24.34 -16.10 -1.92
N LEU A 262 23.42 -16.03 -2.88
CA LEU A 262 23.72 -16.28 -4.29
C LEU A 262 23.95 -14.94 -5.01
N HIS A 263 25.19 -14.65 -5.34
CA HIS A 263 25.56 -13.50 -6.15
C HIS A 263 25.65 -13.88 -7.62
N GLY A 264 25.10 -13.03 -8.49
CA GLY A 264 25.24 -13.20 -9.93
C GLY A 264 24.94 -11.90 -10.68
N PRO A 265 25.79 -11.44 -11.59
CA PRO A 265 25.51 -10.31 -12.46
C PRO A 265 24.25 -10.53 -13.32
N PRO A 266 23.70 -9.51 -13.97
CA PRO A 266 22.67 -9.70 -14.98
C PRO A 266 23.12 -10.67 -16.07
N GLY A 267 22.24 -11.58 -16.47
CA GLY A 267 22.55 -12.57 -17.53
C GLY A 267 23.16 -13.90 -17.07
N THR A 268 23.54 -14.07 -15.81
CA THR A 268 24.16 -15.30 -15.28
C THR A 268 23.18 -16.41 -14.92
N GLY A 269 21.94 -16.37 -15.39
CA GLY A 269 20.97 -17.43 -15.13
C GLY A 269 20.36 -17.47 -13.74
N LYS A 270 20.47 -16.40 -12.91
CA LYS A 270 19.87 -16.35 -11.54
C LYS A 270 18.42 -16.82 -11.48
N SER A 271 17.59 -16.36 -12.42
CA SER A 271 16.17 -16.76 -12.45
C SER A 271 16.00 -18.24 -12.81
N GLN A 272 16.92 -18.85 -13.56
CA GLN A 272 16.94 -20.28 -13.84
C GLN A 272 17.31 -21.05 -12.59
N THR A 273 18.38 -20.63 -11.91
CA THR A 273 18.82 -21.22 -10.64
C THR A 273 17.70 -21.18 -9.60
N ILE A 274 17.03 -20.02 -9.43
CA ILE A 274 15.89 -19.89 -8.50
C ILE A 274 14.75 -20.84 -8.88
N THR A 275 14.41 -20.94 -10.18
CA THR A 275 13.37 -21.86 -10.65
C THR A 275 13.72 -23.30 -10.32
N ASN A 276 14.96 -23.73 -10.58
CA ASN A 276 15.44 -25.08 -10.25
C ASN A 276 15.45 -25.34 -8.74
N ILE A 277 15.89 -24.36 -7.92
CA ILE A 277 15.84 -24.47 -6.45
C ILE A 277 14.39 -24.71 -5.99
N ILE A 278 13.44 -23.93 -6.49
CA ILE A 278 12.03 -24.07 -6.13
C ILE A 278 11.52 -25.45 -6.55
N ALA A 279 11.74 -25.85 -7.81
CA ALA A 279 11.28 -27.13 -8.33
C ALA A 279 11.86 -28.32 -7.53
N ASN A 280 13.15 -28.30 -7.25
CA ASN A 280 13.83 -29.35 -6.49
C ASN A 280 13.36 -29.41 -5.03
N CYS A 281 13.18 -28.27 -4.39
CA CYS A 281 12.63 -28.20 -3.03
C CYS A 281 11.19 -28.74 -2.97
N LEU A 282 10.34 -28.40 -3.95
CA LEU A 282 8.97 -28.92 -4.05
C LEU A 282 8.96 -30.43 -4.27
N ASN A 283 9.83 -30.94 -5.16
CA ASN A 283 9.99 -32.39 -5.39
C ASN A 283 10.35 -33.13 -4.09
N LYS A 284 11.15 -32.52 -3.22
CA LYS A 284 11.48 -33.04 -1.88
C LYS A 284 10.40 -32.79 -0.81
N GLY A 285 9.19 -32.39 -1.21
CA GLY A 285 8.05 -32.15 -0.30
C GLY A 285 8.20 -30.91 0.58
N LYS A 286 9.12 -29.99 0.29
CA LYS A 286 9.31 -28.76 1.07
C LYS A 286 8.32 -27.70 0.66
N ARG A 287 7.95 -26.83 1.60
CA ARG A 287 7.21 -25.58 1.32
C ARG A 287 8.21 -24.48 0.99
N VAL A 288 7.99 -23.80 -0.12
CA VAL A 288 8.88 -22.73 -0.59
C VAL A 288 8.13 -21.42 -0.60
N LEU A 289 8.71 -20.38 0.03
CA LEU A 289 8.26 -19.00 -0.08
C LEU A 289 9.28 -18.22 -0.91
N PHE A 290 8.87 -17.76 -2.08
CA PHE A 290 9.67 -16.88 -2.92
C PHE A 290 9.22 -15.43 -2.75
N VAL A 291 10.12 -14.55 -2.29
CA VAL A 291 9.86 -13.13 -2.05
C VAL A 291 10.71 -12.29 -2.97
N ALA A 292 10.12 -11.28 -3.61
CA ALA A 292 10.83 -10.31 -4.44
C ALA A 292 10.23 -8.91 -4.25
N GLU A 293 11.04 -7.89 -4.44
CA GLU A 293 10.62 -6.49 -4.38
C GLU A 293 9.63 -6.14 -5.51
N LYS A 294 9.85 -6.69 -6.71
CA LYS A 294 9.07 -6.38 -7.90
C LYS A 294 8.22 -7.56 -8.35
N GLN A 295 6.95 -7.29 -8.64
CA GLN A 295 6.02 -8.28 -9.19
C GLN A 295 6.55 -8.94 -10.48
N ALA A 296 7.27 -8.19 -11.31
CA ALA A 296 7.88 -8.72 -12.52
C ALA A 296 8.83 -9.92 -12.25
N ALA A 297 9.61 -9.86 -11.17
CA ALA A 297 10.51 -10.96 -10.80
C ALA A 297 9.73 -12.23 -10.41
N LEU A 298 8.64 -12.07 -9.64
CA LEU A 298 7.75 -13.17 -9.28
C LEU A 298 7.11 -13.80 -10.53
N SER A 299 6.63 -12.98 -11.46
CA SER A 299 5.97 -13.41 -12.69
C SER A 299 6.90 -14.20 -13.62
N VAL A 300 8.17 -13.80 -13.71
CA VAL A 300 9.18 -14.51 -14.51
C VAL A 300 9.43 -15.92 -13.99
N VAL A 301 9.62 -16.06 -12.67
CA VAL A 301 9.86 -17.36 -12.05
C VAL A 301 8.60 -18.24 -12.13
N LYS A 302 7.42 -17.67 -11.84
CA LYS A 302 6.15 -18.38 -11.94
C LYS A 302 5.94 -18.95 -13.36
N LYS A 303 6.09 -18.10 -14.39
CA LYS A 303 5.93 -18.54 -15.78
C LYS A 303 6.86 -19.69 -16.18
N ARG A 304 8.07 -19.75 -15.62
CA ARG A 304 9.03 -20.84 -15.87
C ARG A 304 8.67 -22.12 -15.10
N LEU A 305 7.99 -22.01 -13.96
CA LEU A 305 7.50 -23.17 -13.22
C LEU A 305 6.22 -23.75 -13.83
N ASP A 306 5.43 -22.91 -14.53
CA ASP A 306 4.17 -23.31 -15.18
C ASP A 306 4.42 -23.91 -16.58
N SER A 307 5.60 -23.76 -17.17
CA SER A 307 5.98 -24.28 -18.51
C SER A 307 6.57 -25.66 -18.44
#